data_92e17be1bbfeffa08a4854a81fbdcb92
#
_entry.id   92e17be1bbfeffa08a4854a81fbdcb92
#
_cell.length_a   1.000
_cell.length_b   1.000
_cell.length_c   1.000
_cell.angle_alpha   90.00
_cell.angle_beta   90.00
_cell.angle_gamma   90.00
#
_symmetry.space_group_name_H-M   'P 1'
#
loop_
_entity.id
_entity.type
_entity.pdbx_description
1 polymer ?
#
loop_
_entity_poly.entity_id
_entity_poly.type
_entity_poly.pdbx_seq_one_letter_code
_entity_poly.pdbx_strand_id
1 'polypeptide(L)'
;MNNKTFLQKIKNLPVPILPTMVGALTLSTVYSNMGYTWVRHITSWVAVIVLLSYITKMVVYPKTCLSEYSNTIPASLYAGFTMITMILGSYFYNASPIFGKTLWFTGLILHAIHILIFTYRNVIKGVNMKTFVPSWFVTYNGIMVSTVVGGVMNEPLIGKIVVYYGIAVFTIIIPFMIYRLAKHELKDPMFHTQAILLAPSSLCLVSYLNFIQTPNKFIIYYLYFAVTCALIFIIIKLPKFFSFVFHPGFAGLTFPMAIGTVASSKMSAYLTGQGYESFGNIVNQISGIQIYITTGIISVVLFKFFMMLVDSYKNN
;
A
#
# COMPACT_ATOMS: atom_id res chain seq x y z
N MET A 1 12.15 13.61 -30.21
CA MET A 1 12.71 13.22 -28.88
C MET A 1 13.62 12.03 -29.07
N ASN A 2 14.85 12.11 -28.60
CA ASN A 2 15.84 11.06 -28.81
C ASN A 2 15.46 9.83 -27.93
N ASN A 3 15.23 8.64 -28.52
CA ASN A 3 14.84 7.42 -27.81
C ASN A 3 15.79 7.07 -26.65
N LYS A 4 17.07 7.41 -26.79
CA LYS A 4 18.06 7.23 -25.70
C LYS A 4 17.72 8.03 -24.45
N THR A 5 17.19 9.23 -24.59
CA THR A 5 16.84 10.11 -23.46
C THR A 5 15.61 9.59 -22.70
N PHE A 6 14.60 9.05 -23.38
CA PHE A 6 13.41 8.48 -22.75
C PHE A 6 13.75 7.21 -21.94
N LEU A 7 14.49 6.28 -22.55
CA LEU A 7 14.90 5.05 -21.86
C LEU A 7 15.80 5.33 -20.65
N GLN A 8 16.68 6.33 -20.74
CA GLN A 8 17.53 6.71 -19.61
C GLN A 8 16.73 7.26 -18.42
N LYS A 9 15.61 7.92 -18.66
CA LYS A 9 14.70 8.39 -17.62
C LYS A 9 13.94 7.26 -16.94
N ILE A 10 13.53 6.24 -17.72
CA ILE A 10 12.94 5.02 -17.17
C ILE A 10 13.91 4.33 -16.20
N LYS A 11 15.20 4.30 -16.51
CA LYS A 11 16.24 3.76 -15.62
C LYS A 11 16.19 4.40 -14.24
N ASN A 12 15.96 5.70 -14.17
CA ASN A 12 16.04 6.50 -12.94
C ASN A 12 14.70 6.64 -12.20
N LEU A 13 13.64 5.93 -12.62
CA LEU A 13 12.35 5.95 -11.91
C LEU A 13 12.52 5.49 -10.45
N PRO A 14 12.16 6.32 -9.45
CA PRO A 14 12.34 5.97 -8.05
C PRO A 14 11.32 4.91 -7.60
N VAL A 15 11.79 3.82 -7.00
CA VAL A 15 10.94 2.70 -6.54
C VAL A 15 9.72 3.14 -5.70
N PRO A 16 9.79 4.19 -4.85
CA PRO A 16 8.64 4.67 -4.07
C PRO A 16 7.43 5.18 -4.88
N ILE A 17 7.56 5.40 -6.19
CA ILE A 17 6.39 5.67 -7.06
C ILE A 17 5.39 4.49 -7.03
N LEU A 18 5.88 3.25 -6.91
CA LEU A 18 5.02 2.06 -6.85
C LEU A 18 4.03 2.10 -5.68
N PRO A 19 4.45 2.18 -4.40
CA PRO A 19 3.49 2.29 -3.30
C PRO A 19 2.67 3.59 -3.34
N THR A 20 3.19 4.69 -3.91
CA THR A 20 2.40 5.90 -4.12
C THR A 20 1.23 5.63 -5.07
N MET A 21 1.47 4.90 -6.16
CA MET A 21 0.42 4.54 -7.11
C MET A 21 -0.61 3.58 -6.49
N VAL A 22 -0.18 2.66 -5.62
CA VAL A 22 -1.10 1.81 -4.84
C VAL A 22 -2.01 2.69 -3.97
N GLY A 23 -1.46 3.72 -3.31
CA GLY A 23 -2.23 4.68 -2.53
C GLY A 23 -3.27 5.43 -3.36
N ALA A 24 -2.85 5.95 -4.53
CA ALA A 24 -3.75 6.64 -5.45
C ALA A 24 -4.88 5.74 -5.96
N LEU A 25 -4.58 4.50 -6.35
CA LEU A 25 -5.57 3.51 -6.77
C LEU A 25 -6.56 3.16 -5.65
N THR A 26 -6.08 3.00 -4.43
CA THR A 26 -6.94 2.72 -3.27
C THR A 26 -7.87 3.89 -2.99
N LEU A 27 -7.36 5.12 -2.96
CA LEU A 27 -8.18 6.32 -2.79
C LEU A 27 -9.18 6.51 -3.94
N SER A 28 -8.78 6.23 -5.18
CA SER A 28 -9.67 6.33 -6.34
C SER A 28 -10.88 5.38 -6.24
N THR A 29 -10.69 4.22 -5.56
CA THR A 29 -11.81 3.31 -5.26
C THR A 29 -12.76 3.91 -4.23
N VAL A 30 -12.25 4.63 -3.23
CA VAL A 30 -13.09 5.37 -2.28
C VAL A 30 -13.95 6.39 -3.01
N TYR A 31 -13.36 7.21 -3.89
CA TYR A 31 -14.09 8.17 -4.72
C TYR A 31 -15.11 7.50 -5.64
N SER A 32 -14.76 6.36 -6.24
CA SER A 32 -15.69 5.60 -7.08
C SER A 32 -16.93 5.13 -6.29
N ASN A 33 -16.75 4.71 -5.04
CA ASN A 33 -17.85 4.33 -4.16
C ASN A 33 -18.73 5.52 -3.73
N MET A 34 -18.19 6.75 -3.79
CA MET A 34 -18.92 8.00 -3.57
C MET A 34 -19.63 8.50 -4.85
N GLY A 35 -19.54 7.76 -5.97
CA GLY A 35 -20.14 8.13 -7.25
C GLY A 35 -19.19 8.80 -8.25
N TYR A 36 -17.96 9.14 -7.85
CA TYR A 36 -16.97 9.78 -8.74
C TYR A 36 -16.13 8.73 -9.49
N THR A 37 -16.78 7.93 -10.33
CA THR A 37 -16.14 6.78 -11.03
C THR A 37 -15.02 7.20 -11.98
N TRP A 38 -15.08 8.39 -12.56
CA TRP A 38 -14.06 8.92 -13.45
C TRP A 38 -12.68 9.02 -12.80
N VAL A 39 -12.62 9.28 -11.47
CA VAL A 39 -11.36 9.30 -10.72
C VAL A 39 -10.67 7.94 -10.80
N ARG A 40 -11.44 6.84 -10.62
CA ARG A 40 -10.93 5.48 -10.73
C ARG A 40 -10.42 5.17 -12.14
N HIS A 41 -11.15 5.61 -13.18
CA HIS A 41 -10.72 5.37 -14.55
C HIS A 41 -9.39 6.06 -14.88
N ILE A 42 -9.28 7.36 -14.60
CA ILE A 42 -8.04 8.10 -14.84
C ILE A 42 -6.87 7.49 -14.06
N THR A 43 -7.07 7.24 -12.78
CA THR A 43 -6.01 6.69 -11.91
C THR A 43 -5.57 5.31 -12.37
N SER A 44 -6.50 4.44 -12.80
CA SER A 44 -6.18 3.11 -13.31
C SER A 44 -5.35 3.15 -14.59
N TRP A 45 -5.66 4.05 -15.53
CA TRP A 45 -4.85 4.20 -16.74
C TRP A 45 -3.46 4.79 -16.46
N VAL A 46 -3.34 5.73 -15.54
CA VAL A 46 -2.03 6.21 -15.06
C VAL A 46 -1.24 5.07 -14.42
N ALA A 47 -1.89 4.20 -13.64
CA ALA A 47 -1.25 3.03 -13.05
C ALA A 47 -0.78 2.02 -14.10
N VAL A 48 -1.51 1.84 -15.21
CA VAL A 48 -1.05 1.02 -16.35
C VAL A 48 0.25 1.59 -16.92
N ILE A 49 0.33 2.91 -17.14
CA ILE A 49 1.55 3.57 -17.65
C ILE A 49 2.72 3.36 -16.67
N VAL A 50 2.49 3.53 -15.37
CA VAL A 50 3.51 3.28 -14.35
C VAL A 50 3.97 1.82 -14.39
N LEU A 51 3.03 0.86 -14.42
CA LEU A 51 3.35 -0.57 -14.45
C LEU A 51 4.19 -0.94 -15.68
N LEU A 52 3.79 -0.46 -16.87
CA LEU A 52 4.53 -0.67 -18.13
C LEU A 52 5.92 -0.03 -18.09
N SER A 53 6.07 1.15 -17.47
CA SER A 53 7.37 1.80 -17.29
C SER A 53 8.30 0.97 -16.40
N TYR A 54 7.77 0.33 -15.33
CA TYR A 54 8.57 -0.57 -14.49
C TYR A 54 8.89 -1.89 -15.18
N ILE A 55 7.97 -2.46 -15.98
CA ILE A 55 8.27 -3.63 -16.82
C ILE A 55 9.43 -3.29 -17.78
N THR A 56 9.35 -2.15 -18.46
CA THR A 56 10.41 -1.67 -19.34
C THR A 56 11.72 -1.49 -18.58
N LYS A 57 11.69 -0.90 -17.36
CA LYS A 57 12.87 -0.76 -16.51
C LYS A 57 13.49 -2.12 -16.17
N MET A 58 12.68 -3.12 -15.81
CA MET A 58 13.15 -4.46 -15.45
C MET A 58 13.78 -5.19 -16.65
N VAL A 59 13.20 -5.03 -17.85
CA VAL A 59 13.68 -5.68 -19.08
C VAL A 59 14.93 -5.00 -19.62
N VAL A 60 14.95 -3.66 -19.70
CA VAL A 60 16.05 -2.90 -20.31
C VAL A 60 17.21 -2.66 -19.34
N TYR A 61 16.93 -2.50 -18.05
CA TYR A 61 17.92 -2.20 -17.02
C TYR A 61 17.90 -3.18 -15.83
N PRO A 62 18.02 -4.51 -16.08
CA PRO A 62 17.90 -5.52 -15.03
C PRO A 62 18.96 -5.35 -13.92
N LYS A 63 20.18 -4.93 -14.29
CA LYS A 63 21.25 -4.67 -13.31
C LYS A 63 20.89 -3.55 -12.34
N THR A 64 20.21 -2.50 -12.80
CA THR A 64 19.74 -1.40 -11.93
C THR A 64 18.66 -1.91 -10.96
N CYS A 65 17.67 -2.64 -11.47
CA CYS A 65 16.62 -3.22 -10.63
C CYS A 65 17.17 -4.21 -9.60
N LEU A 66 18.14 -5.05 -9.97
CA LEU A 66 18.81 -5.98 -9.05
C LEU A 66 19.60 -5.24 -7.97
N SER A 67 20.30 -4.15 -8.32
CA SER A 67 21.00 -3.30 -7.37
C SER A 67 20.03 -2.61 -6.39
N GLU A 68 18.92 -2.07 -6.86
CA GLU A 68 17.86 -1.52 -6.00
C GLU A 68 17.26 -2.62 -5.09
N TYR A 69 16.93 -3.77 -5.66
CA TYR A 69 16.36 -4.90 -4.94
C TYR A 69 17.34 -5.54 -3.94
N SER A 70 18.64 -5.32 -4.11
CA SER A 70 19.65 -5.78 -3.13
C SER A 70 19.56 -5.06 -1.79
N ASN A 71 19.01 -3.84 -1.76
CA ASN A 71 18.79 -3.06 -0.56
C ASN A 71 17.42 -3.35 0.04
N THR A 72 17.35 -3.64 1.34
CA THR A 72 16.13 -4.11 2.03
C THR A 72 14.94 -3.17 1.87
N ILE A 73 15.14 -1.84 2.00
CA ILE A 73 14.03 -0.88 1.94
C ILE A 73 13.47 -0.76 0.51
N PRO A 74 14.26 -0.49 -0.54
CA PRO A 74 13.75 -0.54 -1.91
C PRO A 74 13.16 -1.90 -2.27
N ALA A 75 13.78 -3.01 -1.84
CA ALA A 75 13.24 -4.35 -2.05
C ALA A 75 11.80 -4.46 -1.52
N SER A 76 11.56 -4.02 -0.28
CA SER A 76 10.21 -4.06 0.31
C SER A 76 9.20 -3.22 -0.48
N LEU A 77 9.62 -2.10 -1.08
CA LEU A 77 8.74 -1.22 -1.86
C LEU A 77 8.43 -1.76 -3.27
N TYR A 78 9.27 -2.66 -3.81
CA TYR A 78 8.95 -3.38 -5.06
C TYR A 78 7.67 -4.23 -4.96
N ALA A 79 7.24 -4.60 -3.76
CA ALA A 79 5.92 -5.19 -3.52
C ALA A 79 4.76 -4.34 -4.08
N GLY A 80 4.94 -3.01 -4.18
CA GLY A 80 3.97 -2.13 -4.84
C GLY A 80 3.68 -2.49 -6.29
N PHE A 81 4.64 -3.07 -7.02
CA PHE A 81 4.43 -3.54 -8.40
C PHE A 81 3.34 -4.63 -8.46
N THR A 82 3.45 -5.62 -7.60
CA THR A 82 2.48 -6.74 -7.53
C THR A 82 1.13 -6.28 -6.98
N MET A 83 1.13 -5.33 -6.03
CA MET A 83 -0.09 -4.71 -5.51
C MET A 83 -0.86 -3.94 -6.60
N ILE A 84 -0.17 -3.13 -7.43
CA ILE A 84 -0.77 -2.46 -8.59
C ILE A 84 -1.37 -3.49 -9.54
N THR A 85 -0.64 -4.58 -9.84
CA THR A 85 -1.10 -5.64 -10.73
C THR A 85 -2.40 -6.28 -10.22
N MET A 86 -2.51 -6.57 -8.91
CA MET A 86 -3.73 -7.09 -8.30
C MET A 86 -4.90 -6.12 -8.38
N ILE A 87 -4.67 -4.82 -8.13
CA ILE A 87 -5.73 -3.79 -8.20
C ILE A 87 -6.21 -3.60 -9.65
N LEU A 88 -5.29 -3.55 -10.61
CA LEU A 88 -5.64 -3.48 -12.03
C LEU A 88 -6.37 -4.75 -12.50
N GLY A 89 -6.04 -5.92 -11.95
CA GLY A 89 -6.81 -7.15 -12.16
C GLY A 89 -8.27 -6.98 -11.79
N SER A 90 -8.55 -6.40 -10.61
CA SER A 90 -9.93 -6.08 -10.18
C SER A 90 -10.59 -5.01 -11.06
N TYR A 91 -9.85 -4.02 -11.52
CA TYR A 91 -10.38 -2.99 -12.40
C TYR A 91 -10.80 -3.55 -13.77
N PHE A 92 -9.95 -4.37 -14.39
CA PHE A 92 -10.23 -4.95 -15.71
C PHE A 92 -11.18 -6.14 -15.66
N TYR A 93 -11.49 -6.69 -14.49
CA TYR A 93 -12.42 -7.82 -14.35
C TYR A 93 -13.79 -7.52 -14.95
N ASN A 94 -14.30 -6.30 -14.79
CA ASN A 94 -15.60 -5.90 -15.35
C ASN A 94 -15.61 -5.87 -16.89
N ALA A 95 -14.48 -5.57 -17.51
CA ALA A 95 -14.35 -5.55 -18.98
C ALA A 95 -14.06 -6.93 -19.55
N SER A 96 -13.22 -7.71 -18.88
CA SER A 96 -12.85 -9.09 -19.24
C SER A 96 -12.52 -9.88 -17.97
N PRO A 97 -13.45 -10.74 -17.49
CA PRO A 97 -13.23 -11.55 -16.30
C PRO A 97 -11.98 -12.42 -16.37
N ILE A 98 -11.70 -13.02 -17.53
CA ILE A 98 -10.50 -13.87 -17.73
C ILE A 98 -9.23 -13.04 -17.59
N PHE A 99 -9.14 -11.91 -18.27
CA PHE A 99 -7.97 -11.02 -18.22
C PHE A 99 -7.77 -10.46 -16.81
N GLY A 100 -8.84 -9.94 -16.20
CA GLY A 100 -8.79 -9.39 -14.85
C GLY A 100 -8.33 -10.42 -13.80
N LYS A 101 -8.91 -11.64 -13.87
CA LYS A 101 -8.55 -12.74 -12.98
C LYS A 101 -7.10 -13.20 -13.19
N THR A 102 -6.64 -13.27 -14.43
CA THR A 102 -5.24 -13.61 -14.76
C THR A 102 -4.27 -12.59 -14.17
N LEU A 103 -4.54 -11.28 -14.33
CA LEU A 103 -3.71 -10.23 -13.73
C LEU A 103 -3.69 -10.34 -12.20
N TRP A 104 -4.84 -10.54 -11.58
CA TRP A 104 -4.95 -10.68 -10.13
C TRP A 104 -4.13 -11.86 -9.61
N PHE A 105 -4.24 -13.05 -10.24
CA PHE A 105 -3.43 -14.22 -9.89
C PHE A 105 -1.95 -14.00 -10.13
N THR A 106 -1.59 -13.36 -11.24
CA THR A 106 -0.20 -13.02 -11.54
C THR A 106 0.38 -12.14 -10.43
N GLY A 107 -0.33 -11.08 -10.03
CA GLY A 107 0.08 -10.22 -8.93
C GLY A 107 0.21 -10.97 -7.60
N LEU A 108 -0.74 -11.83 -7.27
CA LEU A 108 -0.76 -12.64 -6.05
C LEU A 108 0.43 -13.62 -5.99
N ILE A 109 0.68 -14.36 -7.07
CA ILE A 109 1.78 -15.34 -7.14
C ILE A 109 3.13 -14.63 -7.06
N LEU A 110 3.32 -13.57 -7.83
CA LEU A 110 4.56 -12.79 -7.79
C LEU A 110 4.80 -12.17 -6.41
N HIS A 111 3.74 -11.74 -5.71
CA HIS A 111 3.87 -11.23 -4.36
C HIS A 111 4.27 -12.32 -3.36
N ALA A 112 3.69 -13.52 -3.48
CA ALA A 112 4.07 -14.66 -2.65
C ALA A 112 5.55 -15.04 -2.86
N ILE A 113 6.01 -15.08 -4.12
CA ILE A 113 7.42 -15.31 -4.45
C ILE A 113 8.31 -14.21 -3.85
N HIS A 114 7.87 -12.94 -3.94
CA HIS A 114 8.58 -11.81 -3.34
C HIS A 114 8.72 -11.97 -1.82
N ILE A 115 7.67 -12.40 -1.10
CA ILE A 115 7.72 -12.70 0.34
C ILE A 115 8.77 -13.76 0.63
N LEU A 116 8.81 -14.86 -0.12
CA LEU A 116 9.77 -15.94 0.09
C LEU A 116 11.21 -15.45 -0.09
N ILE A 117 11.49 -14.71 -1.18
CA ILE A 117 12.82 -14.16 -1.46
C ILE A 117 13.21 -13.14 -0.37
N PHE A 118 12.31 -12.25 0.01
CA PHE A 118 12.56 -11.24 1.04
C PHE A 118 12.83 -11.88 2.40
N THR A 119 12.04 -12.88 2.79
CA THR A 119 12.23 -13.65 4.04
C THR A 119 13.56 -14.36 4.07
N TYR A 120 13.92 -15.06 2.99
CA TYR A 120 15.22 -15.72 2.89
C TYR A 120 16.38 -14.75 3.09
N ARG A 121 16.32 -13.58 2.43
CA ARG A 121 17.41 -12.61 2.45
C ARG A 121 17.52 -11.80 3.73
N ASN A 122 16.39 -11.47 4.35
CA ASN A 122 16.35 -10.47 5.43
C ASN A 122 15.99 -11.09 6.80
N VAL A 123 15.51 -12.35 6.83
CA VAL A 123 15.21 -13.06 8.07
C VAL A 123 16.14 -14.24 8.24
N ILE A 124 16.17 -15.19 7.28
CA ILE A 124 16.96 -16.44 7.42
C ILE A 124 18.46 -16.14 7.39
N LYS A 125 18.93 -15.23 6.54
CA LYS A 125 20.34 -14.79 6.50
C LYS A 125 20.73 -13.85 7.65
N GLY A 126 19.81 -13.51 8.52
CA GLY A 126 20.01 -12.63 9.67
C GLY A 126 19.32 -11.28 9.54
N VAL A 127 18.61 -10.90 10.61
CA VAL A 127 17.88 -9.63 10.68
C VAL A 127 18.84 -8.48 10.94
N ASN A 128 18.83 -7.48 10.06
CA ASN A 128 19.55 -6.23 10.27
C ASN A 128 18.61 -5.17 10.88
N MET A 129 18.81 -4.85 12.16
CA MET A 129 17.99 -3.88 12.90
C MET A 129 18.01 -2.46 12.28
N LYS A 130 19.04 -2.09 11.51
CA LYS A 130 19.10 -0.81 10.82
C LYS A 130 18.09 -0.71 9.67
N THR A 131 17.77 -1.84 9.03
CA THR A 131 16.84 -1.94 7.91
C THR A 131 15.51 -2.62 8.28
N PHE A 132 15.37 -3.06 9.54
CA PHE A 132 14.09 -3.53 10.10
C PHE A 132 13.24 -2.31 10.43
N VAL A 133 12.48 -1.83 9.45
CA VAL A 133 11.67 -0.61 9.50
C VAL A 133 10.25 -0.91 8.98
N PRO A 134 9.27 -0.05 9.22
CA PRO A 134 7.86 -0.32 8.87
C PRO A 134 7.61 -0.68 7.40
N SER A 135 8.53 -0.37 6.47
CA SER A 135 8.40 -0.80 5.07
C SER A 135 8.38 -2.33 4.90
N TRP A 136 8.83 -3.12 5.88
CA TRP A 136 8.71 -4.58 5.86
C TRP A 136 7.25 -5.04 5.75
N PHE A 137 6.31 -4.29 6.32
CA PHE A 137 4.88 -4.58 6.19
C PHE A 137 4.36 -4.45 4.74
N VAL A 138 5.04 -3.66 3.89
CA VAL A 138 4.67 -3.59 2.47
C VAL A 138 4.91 -4.93 1.77
N THR A 139 5.99 -5.63 2.14
CA THR A 139 6.25 -7.00 1.68
C THR A 139 5.26 -7.99 2.29
N TYR A 140 5.16 -8.04 3.62
CA TYR A 140 4.45 -9.12 4.28
C TYR A 140 2.93 -8.99 4.23
N ASN A 141 2.40 -7.80 4.51
CA ASN A 141 0.96 -7.56 4.49
C ASN A 141 0.44 -7.04 3.14
N GLY A 142 1.35 -6.62 2.23
CA GLY A 142 0.94 -6.14 0.90
C GLY A 142 0.20 -7.17 0.06
N ILE A 143 0.44 -8.47 0.27
CA ILE A 143 -0.31 -9.56 -0.38
C ILE A 143 -1.82 -9.47 -0.09
N MET A 144 -2.21 -8.88 1.04
CA MET A 144 -3.61 -8.70 1.41
C MET A 144 -4.37 -7.72 0.52
N VAL A 145 -3.68 -6.94 -0.32
CA VAL A 145 -4.34 -6.17 -1.39
C VAL A 145 -5.17 -7.09 -2.29
N SER A 146 -4.72 -8.34 -2.49
CA SER A 146 -5.52 -9.35 -3.20
C SER A 146 -6.91 -9.55 -2.59
N THR A 147 -7.02 -9.51 -1.27
CA THR A 147 -8.30 -9.67 -0.55
C THR A 147 -9.08 -8.38 -0.40
N VAL A 148 -8.40 -7.22 -0.39
CA VAL A 148 -9.08 -5.92 -0.41
C VAL A 148 -9.90 -5.76 -1.70
N VAL A 149 -9.35 -6.16 -2.86
CA VAL A 149 -9.99 -5.99 -4.18
C VAL A 149 -10.54 -7.29 -4.76
N GLY A 150 -10.31 -8.42 -4.11
CA GLY A 150 -10.54 -9.77 -4.65
C GLY A 150 -11.97 -10.29 -4.52
N GLY A 151 -12.91 -9.53 -3.96
CA GLY A 151 -14.29 -9.99 -3.79
C GLY A 151 -14.94 -10.44 -5.10
N VAL A 152 -14.65 -9.76 -6.20
CA VAL A 152 -15.17 -10.10 -7.55
C VAL A 152 -14.53 -11.35 -8.15
N MET A 153 -13.38 -11.80 -7.64
CA MET A 153 -12.65 -12.96 -8.19
C MET A 153 -13.30 -14.31 -7.86
N ASN A 154 -14.16 -14.32 -6.84
CA ASN A 154 -14.84 -15.52 -6.34
C ASN A 154 -13.87 -16.65 -5.94
N GLU A 155 -12.83 -16.29 -5.15
CA GLU A 155 -11.81 -17.23 -4.64
C GLU A 155 -11.81 -17.24 -3.09
N PRO A 156 -12.86 -17.80 -2.45
CA PRO A 156 -13.04 -17.68 -1.00
C PRO A 156 -11.96 -18.41 -0.20
N LEU A 157 -11.44 -19.53 -0.69
CA LEU A 157 -10.39 -20.29 -0.01
C LEU A 157 -9.08 -19.51 0.02
N ILE A 158 -8.67 -18.96 -1.13
CA ILE A 158 -7.47 -18.14 -1.25
C ILE A 158 -7.60 -16.90 -0.37
N GLY A 159 -8.76 -16.25 -0.41
CA GLY A 159 -9.06 -15.11 0.44
C GLY A 159 -8.89 -15.42 1.93
N LYS A 160 -9.45 -16.54 2.41
CA LYS A 160 -9.31 -16.97 3.81
C LYS A 160 -7.83 -17.23 4.19
N ILE A 161 -7.08 -17.92 3.34
CA ILE A 161 -5.65 -18.21 3.57
C ILE A 161 -4.87 -16.89 3.72
N VAL A 162 -5.05 -15.96 2.79
CA VAL A 162 -4.36 -14.66 2.80
C VAL A 162 -4.76 -13.83 4.01
N VAL A 163 -6.04 -13.84 4.41
CA VAL A 163 -6.54 -13.12 5.60
C VAL A 163 -5.85 -13.63 6.87
N TYR A 164 -5.87 -14.93 7.14
CA TYR A 164 -5.26 -15.48 8.35
C TYR A 164 -3.74 -15.37 8.35
N TYR A 165 -3.10 -15.56 7.20
CA TYR A 165 -1.68 -15.27 7.03
C TYR A 165 -1.36 -13.81 7.42
N GLY A 166 -2.08 -12.83 6.87
CA GLY A 166 -1.81 -11.43 7.12
C GLY A 166 -2.01 -11.02 8.58
N ILE A 167 -3.06 -11.53 9.24
CA ILE A 167 -3.32 -11.30 10.68
C ILE A 167 -2.20 -11.91 11.52
N ALA A 168 -1.79 -13.15 11.24
CA ALA A 168 -0.72 -13.82 11.96
C ALA A 168 0.60 -13.06 11.84
N VAL A 169 0.99 -12.69 10.61
CA VAL A 169 2.23 -11.96 10.35
C VAL A 169 2.20 -10.56 10.99
N PHE A 170 1.09 -9.83 10.87
CA PHE A 170 0.93 -8.55 11.54
C PHE A 170 1.12 -8.68 13.05
N THR A 171 0.42 -9.63 13.68
CA THR A 171 0.45 -9.83 15.14
C THR A 171 1.85 -10.22 15.63
N ILE A 172 2.59 -11.01 14.84
CA ILE A 172 3.96 -11.40 15.18
C ILE A 172 4.94 -10.23 15.01
N ILE A 173 4.87 -9.49 13.91
CA ILE A 173 5.89 -8.48 13.60
C ILE A 173 5.67 -7.17 14.36
N ILE A 174 4.42 -6.79 14.66
CA ILE A 174 4.12 -5.46 15.23
C ILE A 174 4.81 -5.19 16.58
N PRO A 175 4.89 -6.13 17.55
CA PRO A 175 5.57 -5.88 18.81
C PRO A 175 7.06 -5.59 18.61
N PHE A 176 7.71 -6.36 17.75
CA PHE A 176 9.14 -6.14 17.44
C PHE A 176 9.37 -4.82 16.73
N MET A 177 8.46 -4.43 15.83
CA MET A 177 8.54 -3.16 15.13
C MET A 177 8.36 -1.97 16.09
N ILE A 178 7.38 -2.04 17.01
CA ILE A 178 7.20 -1.01 18.05
C ILE A 178 8.45 -0.91 18.94
N TYR A 179 8.96 -2.04 19.41
CA TYR A 179 10.20 -2.08 20.19
C TYR A 179 11.37 -1.42 19.44
N ARG A 180 11.54 -1.77 18.17
CA ARG A 180 12.60 -1.18 17.31
C ARG A 180 12.44 0.34 17.19
N LEU A 181 11.22 0.84 16.96
CA LEU A 181 10.97 2.27 16.82
C LEU A 181 11.12 3.03 18.14
N ALA A 182 10.86 2.39 19.28
CA ALA A 182 11.05 2.99 20.60
C ALA A 182 12.54 3.07 21.02
N LYS A 183 13.36 2.12 20.57
CA LYS A 183 14.77 2.01 20.99
C LYS A 183 15.77 2.64 20.03
N HIS A 184 15.41 2.80 18.76
CA HIS A 184 16.33 3.28 17.74
C HIS A 184 15.67 4.35 16.85
N GLU A 185 16.29 5.49 16.77
CA GLU A 185 15.85 6.54 15.86
C GLU A 185 15.92 6.13 14.40
N LEU A 186 15.00 6.64 13.60
CA LEU A 186 15.04 6.53 12.15
C LEU A 186 15.80 7.72 11.56
N LYS A 187 16.77 7.44 10.70
CA LYS A 187 17.43 8.47 9.90
C LYS A 187 16.42 9.15 8.97
N ASP A 188 16.67 10.40 8.62
CA ASP A 188 15.77 11.24 7.82
C ASP A 188 15.16 10.56 6.58
N PRO A 189 15.92 9.86 5.72
CA PRO A 189 15.32 9.22 4.55
C PRO A 189 14.29 8.12 4.86
N MET A 190 14.35 7.55 6.09
CA MET A 190 13.47 6.46 6.54
C MET A 190 12.34 6.95 7.46
N PHE A 191 12.35 8.22 7.85
CA PHE A 191 11.43 8.76 8.86
C PHE A 191 9.96 8.55 8.46
N HIS A 192 9.63 8.79 7.18
CA HIS A 192 8.28 8.63 6.65
C HIS A 192 7.78 7.19 6.62
N THR A 193 8.68 6.19 6.75
CA THR A 193 8.24 4.78 6.84
C THR A 193 7.37 4.51 8.07
N GLN A 194 7.43 5.36 9.11
CA GLN A 194 6.60 5.24 10.31
C GLN A 194 5.10 5.29 9.98
N ALA A 195 4.71 6.04 8.97
CA ALA A 195 3.32 6.11 8.55
C ALA A 195 2.78 4.77 8.02
N ILE A 196 3.67 3.87 7.57
CA ILE A 196 3.29 2.54 7.09
C ILE A 196 2.67 1.67 8.20
N LEU A 197 2.86 2.00 9.48
CA LEU A 197 2.24 1.26 10.59
C LEU A 197 0.70 1.20 10.52
N LEU A 198 0.05 2.15 9.85
CA LEU A 198 -1.40 2.14 9.65
C LEU A 198 -1.84 1.07 8.63
N ALA A 199 -0.99 0.74 7.66
CA ALA A 199 -1.36 -0.14 6.55
C ALA A 199 -1.66 -1.59 6.98
N PRO A 200 -0.82 -2.29 7.77
CA PRO A 200 -1.01 -3.72 8.03
C PRO A 200 -2.28 -4.01 8.83
N SER A 201 -2.58 -3.23 9.88
CA SER A 201 -3.81 -3.38 10.65
C SER A 201 -5.06 -3.06 9.83
N SER A 202 -4.98 -2.02 8.98
CA SER A 202 -6.07 -1.64 8.06
C SER A 202 -6.32 -2.72 7.01
N LEU A 203 -5.28 -3.27 6.40
CA LEU A 203 -5.37 -4.39 5.47
C LEU A 203 -6.01 -5.62 6.14
N CYS A 204 -5.56 -5.96 7.34
CA CYS A 204 -6.12 -7.09 8.10
C CYS A 204 -7.62 -6.89 8.37
N LEU A 205 -8.03 -5.71 8.85
CA LEU A 205 -9.44 -5.42 9.16
C LEU A 205 -10.32 -5.49 7.89
N VAL A 206 -9.91 -4.79 6.82
CA VAL A 206 -10.67 -4.76 5.56
C VAL A 206 -10.80 -6.16 4.97
N SER A 207 -9.70 -6.91 4.92
CA SER A 207 -9.67 -8.26 4.38
C SER A 207 -10.51 -9.23 5.23
N TYR A 208 -10.44 -9.12 6.55
CA TYR A 208 -11.22 -9.94 7.48
C TYR A 208 -12.73 -9.73 7.29
N LEU A 209 -13.16 -8.47 7.21
CA LEU A 209 -14.56 -8.11 6.97
C LEU A 209 -15.04 -8.46 5.55
N ASN A 210 -14.14 -8.54 4.56
CA ASN A 210 -14.51 -8.91 3.21
C ASN A 210 -14.68 -10.44 3.00
N PHE A 211 -13.89 -11.28 3.70
CA PHE A 211 -13.81 -12.70 3.39
C PHE A 211 -14.33 -13.64 4.49
N ILE A 212 -14.52 -13.15 5.71
CA ILE A 212 -15.01 -13.98 6.80
C ILE A 212 -16.49 -13.67 7.02
N GLN A 213 -17.34 -14.66 6.70
CA GLN A 213 -18.81 -14.52 6.77
C GLN A 213 -19.32 -14.32 8.20
N THR A 214 -18.73 -15.02 9.17
CA THR A 214 -19.05 -14.91 10.58
C THR A 214 -17.84 -14.39 11.36
N PRO A 215 -17.54 -13.08 11.26
CA PRO A 215 -16.34 -12.53 11.84
C PRO A 215 -16.41 -12.50 13.36
N ASN A 216 -15.31 -12.91 14.01
CA ASN A 216 -15.18 -12.84 15.46
C ASN A 216 -15.01 -11.37 15.91
N LYS A 217 -15.87 -10.89 16.81
CA LYS A 217 -15.89 -9.51 17.31
C LYS A 217 -14.55 -9.13 17.97
N PHE A 218 -13.92 -10.05 18.71
CA PHE A 218 -12.65 -9.77 19.37
C PHE A 218 -11.55 -9.45 18.34
N ILE A 219 -11.46 -10.20 17.24
CA ILE A 219 -10.49 -9.94 16.17
C ILE A 219 -10.76 -8.58 15.52
N ILE A 220 -12.03 -8.24 15.24
CA ILE A 220 -12.40 -6.95 14.67
C ILE A 220 -11.97 -5.80 15.58
N TYR A 221 -12.29 -5.87 16.86
CA TYR A 221 -11.95 -4.80 17.80
C TYR A 221 -10.44 -4.70 18.03
N TYR A 222 -9.72 -5.82 18.09
CA TYR A 222 -8.26 -5.83 18.14
C TYR A 222 -7.65 -5.11 16.93
N LEU A 223 -8.09 -5.46 15.71
CA LEU A 223 -7.58 -4.87 14.50
C LEU A 223 -7.93 -3.38 14.39
N TYR A 224 -9.17 -3.02 14.73
CA TYR A 224 -9.58 -1.62 14.66
C TYR A 224 -8.93 -0.75 15.76
N PHE A 225 -8.68 -1.31 16.92
CA PHE A 225 -7.87 -0.65 17.96
C PHE A 225 -6.46 -0.34 17.43
N ALA A 226 -5.82 -1.31 16.78
CA ALA A 226 -4.50 -1.09 16.16
C ALA A 226 -4.55 -0.03 15.03
N VAL A 227 -5.60 -0.03 14.20
CA VAL A 227 -5.85 1.02 13.18
C VAL A 227 -5.95 2.40 13.85
N THR A 228 -6.75 2.51 14.92
CA THR A 228 -6.96 3.78 15.61
C THR A 228 -5.68 4.30 16.25
N CYS A 229 -4.92 3.43 16.95
CA CYS A 229 -3.63 3.80 17.53
C CYS A 229 -2.63 4.29 16.45
N ALA A 230 -2.53 3.58 15.32
CA ALA A 230 -1.66 3.96 14.23
C ALA A 230 -2.10 5.27 13.55
N LEU A 231 -3.40 5.48 13.39
CA LEU A 231 -3.96 6.72 12.84
C LEU A 231 -3.63 7.92 13.73
N ILE A 232 -3.88 7.82 15.04
CA ILE A 232 -3.57 8.87 16.02
C ILE A 232 -2.07 9.18 15.98
N PHE A 233 -1.21 8.15 15.97
CA PHE A 233 0.23 8.30 15.87
C PHE A 233 0.65 9.09 14.63
N ILE A 234 0.06 8.79 13.47
CA ILE A 234 0.36 9.51 12.21
C ILE A 234 -0.10 10.96 12.30
N ILE A 235 -1.32 11.22 12.77
CA ILE A 235 -1.88 12.58 12.88
C ILE A 235 -1.00 13.45 13.77
N ILE A 236 -0.56 12.93 14.92
CA ILE A 236 0.37 13.65 15.81
C ILE A 236 1.71 13.96 15.12
N LYS A 237 2.19 13.03 14.29
CA LYS A 237 3.47 13.20 13.57
C LYS A 237 3.35 13.94 12.24
N LEU A 238 2.16 14.22 11.77
CA LEU A 238 1.93 14.83 10.47
C LEU A 238 2.70 16.15 10.26
N PRO A 239 2.72 17.11 11.23
CA PRO A 239 3.52 18.32 11.09
C PRO A 239 5.01 18.04 10.88
N LYS A 240 5.55 17.03 11.58
CA LYS A 240 6.95 16.64 11.43
C LYS A 240 7.22 15.97 10.08
N PHE A 241 6.32 15.14 9.55
CA PHE A 241 6.48 14.58 8.21
C PHE A 241 6.59 15.68 7.15
N PHE A 242 5.80 16.74 7.25
CA PHE A 242 5.80 17.85 6.29
C PHE A 242 6.86 18.94 6.58
N SER A 243 7.64 18.83 7.64
CA SER A 243 8.78 19.71 7.90
C SER A 243 10.03 19.36 7.06
N PHE A 244 10.07 18.18 6.47
CA PHE A 244 11.18 17.77 5.61
C PHE A 244 11.06 18.33 4.19
N VAL A 245 12.21 18.59 3.57
CA VAL A 245 12.25 18.79 2.10
C VAL A 245 11.75 17.51 1.44
N PHE A 246 10.95 17.67 0.37
CA PHE A 246 10.39 16.52 -0.32
C PHE A 246 11.48 15.55 -0.82
N HIS A 247 11.32 14.30 -0.51
CA HIS A 247 12.12 13.18 -1.01
C HIS A 247 11.22 11.94 -1.24
N PRO A 248 11.67 10.94 -2.01
CA PRO A 248 10.82 9.79 -2.36
C PRO A 248 10.22 9.03 -1.18
N GLY A 249 10.78 9.15 0.02
CA GLY A 249 10.24 8.55 1.26
C GLY A 249 8.83 9.02 1.64
N PHE A 250 8.37 10.18 1.17
CA PHE A 250 6.99 10.66 1.35
C PHE A 250 5.94 9.67 0.82
N ALA A 251 6.31 8.79 -0.09
CA ALA A 251 5.47 7.67 -0.53
C ALA A 251 4.91 6.83 0.64
N GLY A 252 5.65 6.75 1.75
CA GLY A 252 5.22 6.05 2.97
C GLY A 252 3.92 6.58 3.58
N LEU A 253 3.49 7.81 3.26
CA LEU A 253 2.25 8.40 3.72
C LEU A 253 1.03 8.03 2.85
N THR A 254 1.22 7.64 1.59
CA THR A 254 0.14 7.56 0.60
C THR A 254 -0.79 6.36 0.80
N PHE A 255 -0.29 5.16 0.56
CA PHE A 255 -1.09 3.94 0.68
C PHE A 255 -1.62 3.70 2.11
N PRO A 256 -0.83 3.89 3.18
CA PRO A 256 -1.32 3.71 4.54
C PRO A 256 -2.52 4.59 4.88
N MET A 257 -2.49 5.86 4.50
CA MET A 257 -3.62 6.76 4.71
C MET A 257 -4.84 6.34 3.88
N ALA A 258 -4.66 5.92 2.64
CA ALA A 258 -5.75 5.47 1.78
C ALA A 258 -6.42 4.20 2.32
N ILE A 259 -5.65 3.18 2.72
CA ILE A 259 -6.23 1.93 3.25
C ILE A 259 -6.80 2.13 4.67
N GLY A 260 -6.23 3.05 5.46
CA GLY A 260 -6.80 3.46 6.74
C GLY A 260 -8.20 4.07 6.59
N THR A 261 -8.41 4.88 5.56
CA THR A 261 -9.73 5.42 5.21
C THR A 261 -10.72 4.30 4.87
N VAL A 262 -10.31 3.33 4.05
CA VAL A 262 -11.15 2.16 3.72
C VAL A 262 -11.48 1.35 4.98
N ALA A 263 -10.50 1.17 5.88
CA ALA A 263 -10.71 0.44 7.12
C ALA A 263 -11.74 1.11 8.04
N SER A 264 -11.66 2.44 8.20
CA SER A 264 -12.64 3.20 8.98
C SER A 264 -14.05 3.15 8.35
N SER A 265 -14.15 3.29 7.03
CA SER A 265 -15.43 3.17 6.32
C SER A 265 -16.06 1.77 6.49
N LYS A 266 -15.26 0.70 6.38
CA LYS A 266 -15.72 -0.68 6.60
C LYS A 266 -16.12 -0.94 8.04
N MET A 267 -15.38 -0.39 9.00
CA MET A 267 -15.73 -0.50 10.42
C MET A 267 -17.02 0.24 10.75
N SER A 268 -17.24 1.43 10.20
CA SER A 268 -18.50 2.16 10.32
C SER A 268 -19.68 1.32 9.84
N ALA A 269 -19.59 0.77 8.62
CA ALA A 269 -20.63 -0.09 8.05
C ALA A 269 -20.88 -1.34 8.91
N TYR A 270 -19.83 -1.95 9.44
CA TYR A 270 -19.93 -3.10 10.34
C TYR A 270 -20.69 -2.73 11.62
N LEU A 271 -20.32 -1.63 12.30
CA LEU A 271 -20.96 -1.18 13.53
C LEU A 271 -22.43 -0.87 13.32
N THR A 272 -22.78 -0.15 12.27
CA THR A 272 -24.17 0.16 11.90
C THR A 272 -24.96 -1.12 11.64
N GLY A 273 -24.38 -2.07 10.89
CA GLY A 273 -24.99 -3.39 10.62
C GLY A 273 -25.17 -4.27 11.87
N GLN A 274 -24.45 -3.99 12.97
CA GLN A 274 -24.61 -4.65 14.27
C GLN A 274 -25.57 -3.90 15.21
N GLY A 275 -26.23 -2.81 14.76
CA GLY A 275 -27.14 -1.99 15.57
C GLY A 275 -26.46 -0.92 16.42
N TYR A 276 -25.15 -0.71 16.29
CA TYR A 276 -24.40 0.34 16.98
C TYR A 276 -24.35 1.63 16.16
N GLU A 277 -25.51 2.19 15.79
CA GLU A 277 -25.63 3.31 14.86
C GLU A 277 -24.83 4.55 15.31
N SER A 278 -24.90 4.94 16.57
CA SER A 278 -24.18 6.12 17.10
C SER A 278 -22.66 5.97 16.92
N PHE A 279 -22.10 4.82 17.26
CA PHE A 279 -20.68 4.54 17.07
C PHE A 279 -20.32 4.43 15.58
N GLY A 280 -21.18 3.81 14.78
CA GLY A 280 -21.03 3.74 13.33
C GLY A 280 -20.93 5.13 12.71
N ASN A 281 -21.81 6.05 13.13
CA ASN A 281 -21.78 7.44 12.65
C ASN A 281 -20.51 8.19 13.05
N ILE A 282 -20.03 8.02 14.30
CA ILE A 282 -18.75 8.63 14.72
C ILE A 282 -17.60 8.15 13.84
N VAL A 283 -17.51 6.83 13.61
CA VAL A 283 -16.45 6.26 12.75
C VAL A 283 -16.60 6.72 11.30
N ASN A 284 -17.82 6.92 10.82
CA ASN A 284 -18.07 7.50 9.49
C ASN A 284 -17.52 8.93 9.36
N GLN A 285 -17.73 9.78 10.37
CA GLN A 285 -17.17 11.13 10.41
C GLN A 285 -15.62 11.09 10.38
N ILE A 286 -15.02 10.19 11.16
CA ILE A 286 -13.56 9.98 11.13
C ILE A 286 -13.10 9.57 9.72
N SER A 287 -13.81 8.65 9.06
CA SER A 287 -13.51 8.25 7.67
C SER A 287 -13.60 9.44 6.72
N GLY A 288 -14.60 10.30 6.86
CA GLY A 288 -14.74 11.52 6.06
C GLY A 288 -13.54 12.46 6.21
N ILE A 289 -13.10 12.72 7.44
CA ILE A 289 -11.90 13.53 7.71
C ILE A 289 -10.65 12.86 7.10
N GLN A 290 -10.53 11.54 7.24
CA GLN A 290 -9.42 10.79 6.64
C GLN A 290 -9.39 10.91 5.11
N ILE A 291 -10.54 10.88 4.42
CA ILE A 291 -10.62 11.10 2.96
C ILE A 291 -10.00 12.45 2.61
N TYR A 292 -10.36 13.50 3.33
CA TYR A 292 -9.88 14.86 3.10
C TYR A 292 -8.36 14.96 3.22
N ILE A 293 -7.83 14.52 4.37
CA ILE A 293 -6.38 14.54 4.65
C ILE A 293 -5.63 13.67 3.63
N THR A 294 -6.13 12.47 3.34
CA THR A 294 -5.49 11.53 2.42
C THR A 294 -5.43 12.08 1.00
N THR A 295 -6.49 12.75 0.56
CA THR A 295 -6.53 13.41 -0.75
C THR A 295 -5.45 14.47 -0.86
N GLY A 296 -5.32 15.34 0.15
CA GLY A 296 -4.27 16.36 0.19
C GLY A 296 -2.87 15.75 0.14
N ILE A 297 -2.62 14.72 0.97
CA ILE A 297 -1.32 14.03 1.02
C ILE A 297 -0.97 13.41 -0.34
N ILE A 298 -1.88 12.60 -0.91
CA ILE A 298 -1.62 11.89 -2.18
C ILE A 298 -1.44 12.88 -3.33
N SER A 299 -2.26 13.93 -3.39
CA SER A 299 -2.14 14.97 -4.42
C SER A 299 -0.77 15.67 -4.36
N VAL A 300 -0.32 16.07 -3.16
CA VAL A 300 1.00 16.69 -2.98
C VAL A 300 2.12 15.73 -3.38
N VAL A 301 2.07 14.47 -2.96
CA VAL A 301 3.11 13.50 -3.26
C VAL A 301 3.18 13.19 -4.75
N LEU A 302 2.03 12.97 -5.41
CA LEU A 302 1.96 12.75 -6.86
C LEU A 302 2.48 13.97 -7.63
N PHE A 303 2.06 15.18 -7.25
CA PHE A 303 2.53 16.42 -7.88
C PHE A 303 4.06 16.57 -7.74
N LYS A 304 4.61 16.29 -6.57
CA LYS A 304 6.06 16.37 -6.35
C LYS A 304 6.84 15.31 -7.16
N PHE A 305 6.33 14.08 -7.27
CA PHE A 305 6.92 13.09 -8.18
C PHE A 305 6.84 13.52 -9.64
N PHE A 306 5.71 14.10 -10.05
CA PHE A 306 5.58 14.66 -11.40
C PHE A 306 6.61 15.77 -11.65
N MET A 307 6.78 16.70 -10.71
CA MET A 307 7.80 17.76 -10.82
C MET A 307 9.21 17.19 -10.90
N MET A 308 9.56 16.17 -10.10
CA MET A 308 10.86 15.47 -10.21
C MET A 308 11.09 14.91 -11.63
N LEU A 309 10.06 14.36 -12.25
CA LEU A 309 10.14 13.88 -13.63
C LEU A 309 10.35 15.05 -14.61
N VAL A 310 9.59 16.14 -14.47
CA VAL A 310 9.72 17.34 -15.31
C VAL A 310 11.11 17.96 -15.17
N ASP A 311 11.63 18.11 -13.95
CA ASP A 311 12.96 18.69 -13.72
C ASP A 311 14.07 17.82 -14.32
N SER A 312 13.91 16.49 -14.29
CA SER A 312 14.79 15.57 -15.01
C SER A 312 14.72 15.73 -16.53
N TYR A 313 13.66 16.38 -17.08
CA TYR A 313 13.54 16.74 -18.49
C TYR A 313 14.23 18.07 -18.84
N LYS A 314 14.32 19.01 -17.89
CA LYS A 314 14.91 20.34 -18.15
C LYS A 314 16.42 20.36 -17.97
N ASN A 315 16.98 19.51 -17.12
CA ASN A 315 18.41 19.47 -16.78
C ASN A 315 19.25 18.50 -17.64
N ASN A 316 18.70 18.01 -18.75
CA ASN A 316 19.34 17.23 -19.81
C ASN A 316 19.06 17.84 -21.19
#